data_43b6be02a771d59d09aa32dbca72ac5a
#
_entry.id   43b6be02a771d59d09aa32dbca72ac5a
#
_cell.length_a   1.000
_cell.length_b   1.000
_cell.length_c   1.000
_cell.angle_alpha   90.00
_cell.angle_beta   90.00
_cell.angle_gamma   90.00
#
_symmetry.space_group_name_H-M   'P 1'
#
loop_
_entity.id
_entity.type
_entity.pdbx_description
1 polymer ?
#
loop_
_entity_poly.entity_id
_entity_poly.type
_entity_poly.pdbx_seq_one_letter_code
_entity_poly.pdbx_strand_id
1 'polypeptide(L)'
;MQDRTRERAKKFWKTDNYWLALLRDILVALLVVAIIISIVYAYSGTVTPLVAVESGSMEPHINIGDLVLITRPTNIITYQQGQATNYKSFGEYGDVIVYYPDGNHSATPIIHRAMYWVNAGDRLPDNQTAANAGYITKGDANTEYDQPLLLGGNPTLEPVKPEWIIGKATFAVPELGQLRLALPLIVPPPLTVSDICRDQQIVSWINSPSARLGLLPADTGFAAGAQLSLRPF
;
A
#
# COMPACT_ATOMS: atom_id res chain seq x y z
N MET A 1 0.49 -44.84 26.77
CA MET A 1 0.14 -44.22 25.48
C MET A 1 1.09 -43.08 25.09
N GLN A 2 1.61 -42.32 26.05
CA GLN A 2 2.53 -41.17 25.87
C GLN A 2 3.93 -41.57 25.38
N ASP A 3 4.39 -42.77 25.70
CA ASP A 3 5.77 -43.21 25.36
C ASP A 3 5.96 -43.53 23.88
N ARG A 4 4.92 -44.12 23.23
CA ARG A 4 4.93 -44.43 21.80
C ARG A 4 4.94 -43.19 20.90
N THR A 5 4.33 -42.09 21.33
CA THR A 5 4.34 -40.82 20.61
C THR A 5 5.70 -40.13 20.68
N ARG A 6 6.38 -40.18 21.83
CA ARG A 6 7.73 -39.67 21.99
C ARG A 6 8.77 -40.41 21.16
N GLU A 7 8.67 -41.75 21.09
CA GLU A 7 9.58 -42.57 20.27
C GLU A 7 9.35 -42.37 18.77
N ARG A 8 8.12 -42.20 18.33
CA ARG A 8 7.81 -41.84 16.93
C ARG A 8 8.34 -40.45 16.55
N ALA A 9 8.22 -39.48 17.44
CA ALA A 9 8.78 -38.15 17.25
C ALA A 9 10.32 -38.21 17.12
N LYS A 10 11.00 -38.91 18.02
CA LYS A 10 12.49 -39.11 17.98
C LYS A 10 12.92 -39.77 16.65
N LYS A 11 12.18 -40.77 16.17
CA LYS A 11 12.48 -41.48 14.92
C LYS A 11 12.25 -40.57 13.68
N PHE A 12 11.29 -39.66 13.74
CA PHE A 12 11.06 -38.66 12.70
C PHE A 12 12.22 -37.66 12.61
N TRP A 13 12.79 -37.25 13.77
CA TRP A 13 13.92 -36.32 13.83
C TRP A 13 15.28 -36.96 13.47
N LYS A 14 15.42 -38.31 13.57
CA LYS A 14 16.64 -39.07 13.26
C LYS A 14 16.46 -39.93 11.99
N THR A 15 16.06 -39.34 10.91
CA THR A 15 15.89 -40.08 9.64
C THR A 15 17.21 -40.06 8.87
N ASP A 16 17.72 -41.21 8.49
CA ASP A 16 18.94 -41.37 7.66
C ASP A 16 18.66 -41.17 6.16
N ASN A 17 17.39 -41.05 5.79
CA ASN A 17 16.99 -40.81 4.42
C ASN A 17 17.03 -39.31 4.11
N TYR A 18 17.94 -38.92 3.23
CA TYR A 18 18.17 -37.51 2.83
C TYR A 18 16.86 -36.81 2.37
N TRP A 19 16.05 -37.47 1.55
CA TRP A 19 14.82 -36.87 1.04
C TRP A 19 13.77 -36.62 2.13
N LEU A 20 13.65 -37.53 3.09
CA LEU A 20 12.74 -37.33 4.22
C LEU A 20 13.24 -36.26 5.18
N ALA A 21 14.55 -36.13 5.37
CA ALA A 21 15.16 -35.05 6.16
C ALA A 21 14.89 -33.69 5.48
N LEU A 22 15.15 -33.58 4.16
CA LEU A 22 14.88 -32.38 3.38
C LEU A 22 13.40 -31.97 3.43
N LEU A 23 12.48 -32.94 3.23
CA LEU A 23 11.04 -32.65 3.31
C LEU A 23 10.64 -32.14 4.70
N ARG A 24 11.15 -32.77 5.76
CA ARG A 24 10.93 -32.32 7.14
C ARG A 24 11.40 -30.88 7.34
N ASP A 25 12.62 -30.55 6.88
CA ASP A 25 13.22 -29.23 7.09
C ASP A 25 12.44 -28.13 6.33
N ILE A 26 11.96 -28.44 5.13
CA ILE A 26 11.05 -27.56 4.37
C ILE A 26 9.72 -27.38 5.14
N LEU A 27 9.12 -28.46 5.65
CA LEU A 27 7.85 -28.36 6.39
C LEU A 27 8.02 -27.54 7.69
N VAL A 28 9.13 -27.71 8.39
CA VAL A 28 9.43 -26.93 9.59
C VAL A 28 9.63 -25.45 9.24
N ALA A 29 10.37 -25.15 8.17
CA ALA A 29 10.55 -23.76 7.69
C ALA A 29 9.22 -23.13 7.32
N LEU A 30 8.36 -23.82 6.56
CA LEU A 30 7.02 -23.35 6.21
C LEU A 30 6.13 -23.12 7.44
N LEU A 31 6.20 -24.02 8.44
CA LEU A 31 5.46 -23.87 9.68
C LEU A 31 5.91 -22.62 10.46
N VAL A 32 7.21 -22.37 10.55
CA VAL A 32 7.76 -21.18 11.20
C VAL A 32 7.29 -19.91 10.51
N VAL A 33 7.37 -19.86 9.17
CA VAL A 33 6.88 -18.73 8.36
C VAL A 33 5.37 -18.53 8.58
N ALA A 34 4.58 -19.59 8.56
CA ALA A 34 3.14 -19.51 8.79
C ALA A 34 2.80 -18.96 10.20
N ILE A 35 3.56 -19.35 11.22
CA ILE A 35 3.41 -18.81 12.58
C ILE A 35 3.74 -17.32 12.62
N ILE A 36 4.84 -16.88 11.99
CA ILE A 36 5.23 -15.46 11.93
C ILE A 36 4.15 -14.64 11.24
N ILE A 37 3.68 -15.10 10.08
CA ILE A 37 2.60 -14.44 9.34
C ILE A 37 1.34 -14.35 10.21
N SER A 38 0.96 -15.42 10.89
CA SER A 38 -0.22 -15.45 11.76
C SER A 38 -0.11 -14.45 12.91
N ILE A 39 1.07 -14.32 13.51
CA ILE A 39 1.34 -13.34 14.59
C ILE A 39 1.20 -11.92 14.03
N VAL A 40 1.79 -11.63 12.86
CA VAL A 40 1.69 -10.30 12.23
C VAL A 40 0.23 -9.94 11.94
N TYR A 41 -0.55 -10.85 11.37
CA TYR A 41 -1.98 -10.62 11.12
C TYR A 41 -2.78 -10.45 12.41
N ALA A 42 -2.53 -11.26 13.42
CA ALA A 42 -3.20 -11.16 14.72
C ALA A 42 -2.92 -9.83 15.42
N TYR A 43 -1.66 -9.36 15.34
CA TYR A 43 -1.25 -8.07 15.92
C TYR A 43 -1.82 -6.89 15.12
N SER A 44 -1.67 -6.91 13.81
CA SER A 44 -2.12 -5.83 12.92
C SER A 44 -3.65 -5.69 12.95
N GLY A 45 -4.37 -6.79 12.90
CA GLY A 45 -5.84 -6.82 12.80
C GLY A 45 -6.38 -6.21 11.51
N THR A 46 -5.54 -6.00 10.49
CA THR A 46 -5.91 -5.55 9.14
C THR A 46 -5.60 -6.61 8.09
N VAL A 47 -6.24 -6.51 6.91
CA VAL A 47 -5.99 -7.45 5.78
C VAL A 47 -4.65 -7.18 5.09
N THR A 48 -4.13 -5.95 5.20
CA THR A 48 -2.85 -5.53 4.60
C THR A 48 -1.93 -4.99 5.68
N PRO A 49 -1.27 -5.88 6.46
CA PRO A 49 -0.47 -5.46 7.61
C PRO A 49 0.82 -4.71 7.25
N LEU A 50 1.30 -4.84 6.02
CA LEU A 50 2.59 -4.31 5.59
C LEU A 50 2.42 -3.48 4.31
N VAL A 51 2.98 -2.27 4.33
CA VAL A 51 2.99 -1.33 3.20
C VAL A 51 4.42 -0.91 2.90
N ALA A 52 4.82 -1.02 1.62
CA ALA A 52 6.11 -0.50 1.17
C ALA A 52 5.96 0.98 0.78
N VAL A 53 6.91 1.81 1.19
CA VAL A 53 6.91 3.25 0.94
C VAL A 53 7.55 3.55 -0.41
N GLU A 54 6.81 4.22 -1.29
CA GLU A 54 7.22 4.48 -2.68
C GLU A 54 7.61 5.95 -2.91
N SER A 55 7.30 6.86 -1.97
CA SER A 55 7.56 8.30 -2.10
C SER A 55 8.23 8.88 -0.87
N GLY A 56 8.97 9.99 -1.05
CA GLY A 56 9.68 10.68 0.03
C GLY A 56 8.84 11.71 0.80
N SER A 57 7.52 11.71 0.64
CA SER A 57 6.64 12.70 1.31
C SER A 57 6.67 12.65 2.85
N MET A 58 7.13 11.53 3.41
CA MET A 58 7.25 11.32 4.86
C MET A 58 8.68 11.42 5.38
N GLU A 59 9.64 11.79 4.53
CA GLU A 59 11.01 12.03 4.97
C GLU A 59 11.07 13.23 5.96
N PRO A 60 11.99 13.21 6.93
CA PRO A 60 13.01 12.17 7.18
C PRO A 60 12.54 11.00 8.06
N HIS A 61 11.27 10.95 8.46
CA HIS A 61 10.79 10.02 9.48
C HIS A 61 10.45 8.63 8.93
N ILE A 62 10.02 8.56 7.67
CA ILE A 62 9.79 7.31 6.93
C ILE A 62 10.35 7.55 5.53
N ASN A 63 11.27 6.69 5.10
CA ASN A 63 12.01 6.87 3.85
C ASN A 63 11.47 5.98 2.73
N ILE A 64 11.83 6.33 1.50
CA ILE A 64 11.55 5.47 0.34
C ILE A 64 12.21 4.10 0.55
N GLY A 65 11.47 3.03 0.31
CA GLY A 65 11.95 1.66 0.50
C GLY A 65 11.77 1.10 1.90
N ASP A 66 11.22 1.87 2.84
CA ASP A 66 10.84 1.34 4.15
C ASP A 66 9.60 0.43 4.04
N LEU A 67 9.57 -0.60 4.88
CA LEU A 67 8.41 -1.46 5.05
C LEU A 67 7.69 -1.07 6.34
N VAL A 68 6.49 -0.49 6.20
CA VAL A 68 5.70 0.01 7.32
C VAL A 68 4.67 -1.04 7.75
N LEU A 69 4.68 -1.36 9.04
CA LEU A 69 3.65 -2.16 9.70
C LEU A 69 2.49 -1.25 10.08
N ILE A 70 1.30 -1.61 9.61
CA ILE A 70 0.06 -0.90 9.93
C ILE A 70 -0.86 -1.74 10.80
N THR A 71 -1.60 -1.09 11.67
CA THR A 71 -2.60 -1.68 12.56
C THR A 71 -3.96 -1.06 12.30
N ARG A 72 -5.02 -1.64 12.89
CA ARG A 72 -6.38 -1.09 12.78
C ARG A 72 -6.40 0.40 13.09
N PRO A 73 -7.17 1.21 12.34
CA PRO A 73 -7.23 2.66 12.52
C PRO A 73 -8.11 3.04 13.73
N THR A 74 -7.78 2.53 14.91
CA THR A 74 -8.49 2.85 16.15
C THR A 74 -7.80 3.99 16.91
N ASN A 75 -8.59 4.91 17.47
CA ASN A 75 -8.07 6.00 18.31
C ASN A 75 -6.93 6.79 17.65
N ILE A 76 -7.16 7.29 16.44
CA ILE A 76 -6.19 8.12 15.73
C ILE A 76 -6.00 9.43 16.49
N ILE A 77 -4.78 9.69 16.95
CA ILE A 77 -4.36 10.92 17.61
C ILE A 77 -3.83 11.87 16.54
N THR A 78 -4.48 13.00 16.37
CA THR A 78 -4.02 14.02 15.42
C THR A 78 -2.76 14.73 15.91
N TYR A 79 -2.06 15.44 15.02
CA TYR A 79 -0.90 16.26 15.36
C TYR A 79 -1.24 17.26 16.47
N GLN A 80 -2.37 17.97 16.36
CA GLN A 80 -2.83 18.92 17.38
C GLN A 80 -3.05 18.25 18.75
N GLN A 81 -3.67 17.09 18.77
CA GLN A 81 -3.87 16.30 20.00
C GLN A 81 -2.54 15.79 20.56
N GLY A 82 -1.65 15.33 19.66
CA GLY A 82 -0.32 14.86 20.01
C GLY A 82 0.53 15.96 20.65
N GLN A 83 0.46 17.19 20.13
CA GLN A 83 1.11 18.35 20.75
C GLN A 83 0.58 18.61 22.17
N ALA A 84 -0.73 18.57 22.35
CA ALA A 84 -1.36 18.83 23.66
C ALA A 84 -1.02 17.74 24.70
N THR A 85 -0.80 16.49 24.27
CA THR A 85 -0.54 15.33 25.13
C THR A 85 0.91 14.87 25.14
N ASN A 86 1.79 15.54 24.39
CA ASN A 86 3.18 15.15 24.15
C ASN A 86 3.33 13.72 23.56
N TYR A 87 2.34 13.30 22.76
CA TYR A 87 2.37 12.01 22.07
C TYR A 87 3.03 12.13 20.69
N LYS A 88 4.02 11.28 20.44
CA LYS A 88 4.77 11.24 19.17
C LYS A 88 4.71 9.86 18.52
N SER A 89 4.65 9.85 17.19
CA SER A 89 4.78 8.67 16.33
C SER A 89 5.73 9.01 15.18
N PHE A 90 6.70 8.15 14.91
CA PHE A 90 7.76 8.41 13.92
C PHE A 90 8.46 9.76 14.12
N GLY A 91 8.90 10.02 15.35
CA GLY A 91 9.70 11.22 15.68
C GLY A 91 8.92 12.53 15.81
N GLU A 92 7.67 12.64 15.34
CA GLU A 92 6.85 13.85 15.34
C GLU A 92 5.48 13.60 15.98
N TYR A 93 4.75 14.65 16.34
CA TYR A 93 3.47 14.58 17.03
C TYR A 93 2.37 13.94 16.17
N GLY A 94 1.46 13.21 16.83
CA GLY A 94 0.30 12.58 16.19
C GLY A 94 0.62 11.33 15.39
N ASP A 95 -0.43 10.65 14.93
CA ASP A 95 -0.36 9.39 14.21
C ASP A 95 -0.16 9.59 12.70
N VAL A 96 0.53 8.64 12.07
CA VAL A 96 0.63 8.49 10.62
C VAL A 96 -0.42 7.48 10.18
N ILE A 97 -1.23 7.82 9.19
CA ILE A 97 -2.31 6.99 8.65
C ILE A 97 -2.07 6.63 7.19
N VAL A 98 -2.56 5.45 6.81
CA VAL A 98 -2.58 4.97 5.42
C VAL A 98 -4.02 4.95 4.96
N TYR A 99 -4.33 5.61 3.86
CA TYR A 99 -5.70 5.78 3.39
C TYR A 99 -5.80 5.78 1.87
N TYR A 100 -6.99 5.47 1.35
CA TYR A 100 -7.32 5.64 -0.05
C TYR A 100 -7.77 7.08 -0.32
N PRO A 101 -7.13 7.83 -1.26
CA PRO A 101 -7.56 9.19 -1.62
C PRO A 101 -9.00 9.15 -2.11
N ASP A 102 -9.87 9.98 -1.52
CA ASP A 102 -11.31 10.08 -1.80
C ASP A 102 -12.05 8.73 -1.78
N GLY A 103 -11.53 7.74 -1.03
CA GLY A 103 -12.08 6.39 -0.97
C GLY A 103 -11.88 5.56 -2.24
N ASN A 104 -11.06 6.01 -3.18
CA ASN A 104 -10.80 5.29 -4.42
C ASN A 104 -9.83 4.12 -4.21
N HIS A 105 -10.35 2.91 -4.08
CA HIS A 105 -9.56 1.69 -3.92
C HIS A 105 -8.68 1.31 -5.13
N SER A 106 -8.86 1.95 -6.28
CA SER A 106 -8.01 1.76 -7.46
C SER A 106 -6.81 2.71 -7.48
N ALA A 107 -6.80 3.72 -6.61
CA ALA A 107 -5.67 4.64 -6.46
C ALA A 107 -4.61 4.05 -5.51
N THR A 108 -3.36 4.45 -5.71
CA THR A 108 -2.28 4.14 -4.76
C THR A 108 -2.60 4.76 -3.39
N PRO A 109 -2.59 3.96 -2.31
CA PRO A 109 -2.79 4.49 -0.97
C PRO A 109 -1.76 5.55 -0.61
N ILE A 110 -2.19 6.55 0.14
CA ILE A 110 -1.34 7.62 0.66
C ILE A 110 -0.98 7.31 2.12
N ILE A 111 0.28 7.52 2.50
CA ILE A 111 0.77 7.42 3.87
C ILE A 111 1.18 8.81 4.34
N HIS A 112 0.36 9.46 5.18
CA HIS A 112 0.60 10.81 5.68
C HIS A 112 0.17 10.96 7.15
N ARG A 113 0.60 12.05 7.79
CA ARG A 113 0.28 12.36 9.19
C ARG A 113 -1.10 12.98 9.31
N ALA A 114 -1.91 12.51 10.27
CA ALA A 114 -3.19 13.10 10.62
C ALA A 114 -2.96 14.42 11.39
N MET A 115 -3.23 15.56 10.77
CA MET A 115 -2.93 16.87 11.34
C MET A 115 -4.02 17.35 12.32
N TYR A 116 -5.25 17.36 11.88
CA TYR A 116 -6.41 17.72 12.71
C TYR A 116 -7.70 17.18 12.09
N TRP A 117 -8.79 17.25 12.85
CA TRP A 117 -10.12 16.84 12.42
C TRP A 117 -10.94 18.06 12.01
N VAL A 118 -11.73 17.95 10.96
CA VAL A 118 -12.74 18.93 10.54
C VAL A 118 -14.11 18.28 10.47
N ASN A 119 -15.15 19.09 10.69
CA ASN A 119 -16.52 18.67 10.44
C ASN A 119 -16.98 19.16 9.06
N ALA A 120 -18.02 18.53 8.52
CA ALA A 120 -18.65 19.02 7.30
C ALA A 120 -19.12 20.49 7.52
N GLY A 121 -18.76 21.36 6.57
CA GLY A 121 -19.06 22.78 6.65
C GLY A 121 -17.98 23.64 7.30
N ASP A 122 -16.96 23.05 7.94
CA ASP A 122 -15.82 23.80 8.48
C ASP A 122 -14.99 24.43 7.35
N ARG A 123 -14.32 25.54 7.63
CA ARG A 123 -13.40 26.17 6.68
C ARG A 123 -12.06 25.43 6.63
N LEU A 124 -11.63 25.12 5.43
CA LEU A 124 -10.33 24.54 5.13
C LEU A 124 -9.24 25.64 5.00
N PRO A 125 -7.94 25.28 4.99
CA PRO A 125 -6.84 26.25 4.91
C PRO A 125 -6.88 27.17 3.70
N ASP A 126 -7.49 26.75 2.60
CA ASP A 126 -7.65 27.54 1.36
C ASP A 126 -8.96 28.37 1.32
N ASN A 127 -9.68 28.48 2.45
CA ASN A 127 -11.02 29.08 2.57
C ASN A 127 -12.16 28.31 1.89
N GLN A 128 -11.95 27.14 1.30
CA GLN A 128 -13.05 26.28 0.87
C GLN A 128 -13.79 25.70 2.07
N THR A 129 -14.97 25.14 1.82
CA THR A 129 -15.78 24.51 2.85
C THR A 129 -15.58 22.98 2.76
N ALA A 130 -15.32 22.35 3.90
CA ALA A 130 -15.19 20.90 3.98
C ALA A 130 -16.48 20.19 3.52
N ALA A 131 -16.39 19.37 2.49
CA ALA A 131 -17.52 18.63 1.93
C ALA A 131 -18.04 17.57 2.91
N ASN A 132 -17.14 16.99 3.72
CA ASN A 132 -17.44 15.98 4.73
C ASN A 132 -16.59 16.16 5.97
N ALA A 133 -16.98 15.51 7.05
CA ALA A 133 -16.14 15.38 8.23
C ALA A 133 -14.98 14.38 7.96
N GLY A 134 -13.77 14.68 8.47
CA GLY A 134 -12.63 13.83 8.24
C GLY A 134 -11.32 14.42 8.77
N TYR A 135 -10.25 13.68 8.56
CA TYR A 135 -8.90 14.12 8.91
C TYR A 135 -8.30 14.95 7.78
N ILE A 136 -7.67 16.06 8.15
CA ILE A 136 -6.73 16.77 7.30
C ILE A 136 -5.38 16.13 7.49
N THR A 137 -4.69 15.80 6.38
CA THR A 137 -3.42 15.09 6.38
C THR A 137 -2.32 15.93 5.75
N LYS A 138 -1.08 15.58 6.06
CA LYS A 138 0.12 16.19 5.48
C LYS A 138 1.29 15.23 5.53
N GLY A 139 2.07 15.16 4.45
CA GLY A 139 3.38 14.52 4.47
C GLY A 139 4.38 15.31 5.30
N ASP A 140 5.25 14.62 6.04
CA ASP A 140 6.21 15.28 6.93
C ASP A 140 7.22 16.17 6.17
N ALA A 141 7.56 15.80 4.91
CA ALA A 141 8.38 16.58 4.02
C ALA A 141 7.61 17.69 3.26
N ASN A 142 6.27 17.66 3.30
CA ASN A 142 5.47 18.60 2.53
C ASN A 142 5.30 19.92 3.28
N THR A 143 5.22 21.04 2.55
CA THR A 143 4.88 22.35 3.11
C THR A 143 3.39 22.53 3.29
N GLU A 144 2.60 22.01 2.36
CA GLU A 144 1.15 22.17 2.29
C GLU A 144 0.40 20.95 2.82
N TYR A 145 -0.84 21.17 3.24
CA TYR A 145 -1.78 20.09 3.57
C TYR A 145 -2.28 19.40 2.30
N ASP A 146 -2.69 18.14 2.44
CA ASP A 146 -3.20 17.38 1.30
C ASP A 146 -4.62 17.83 0.91
N GLN A 147 -5.36 18.37 1.84
CA GLN A 147 -6.72 18.88 1.62
C GLN A 147 -6.81 20.39 1.89
N PRO A 148 -7.31 21.16 0.97
CA PRO A 148 -7.57 20.85 -0.42
C PRO A 148 -6.31 21.11 -1.25
N LEU A 149 -5.72 20.07 -1.79
CA LEU A 149 -4.57 20.23 -2.68
C LEU A 149 -5.03 20.33 -4.12
N LEU A 150 -4.84 21.51 -4.74
CA LEU A 150 -5.00 21.70 -6.17
C LEU A 150 -3.78 21.13 -6.90
N LEU A 151 -3.74 19.82 -7.09
CA LEU A 151 -2.71 19.19 -7.92
C LEU A 151 -3.13 19.29 -9.39
N GLY A 152 -2.58 20.30 -10.11
CA GLY A 152 -2.57 20.31 -11.56
C GLY A 152 -3.93 20.22 -12.26
N GLY A 153 -5.00 20.81 -11.69
CA GLY A 153 -6.34 20.79 -12.31
C GLY A 153 -7.19 19.58 -11.97
N ASN A 154 -6.73 18.70 -11.07
CA ASN A 154 -7.54 17.63 -10.53
C ASN A 154 -8.44 18.13 -9.39
N PRO A 155 -9.61 17.46 -9.15
CA PRO A 155 -10.47 17.79 -8.02
C PRO A 155 -9.66 17.73 -6.72
N THR A 156 -9.95 18.68 -5.84
CA THR A 156 -9.35 18.76 -4.50
C THR A 156 -9.64 17.49 -3.72
N LEU A 157 -8.61 16.97 -3.02
CA LEU A 157 -8.83 15.87 -2.10
C LEU A 157 -9.79 16.29 -0.99
N GLU A 158 -10.76 15.44 -0.69
CA GLU A 158 -11.67 15.65 0.42
C GLU A 158 -10.99 15.29 1.77
N PRO A 159 -11.46 15.86 2.91
CA PRO A 159 -11.04 15.41 4.23
C PRO A 159 -11.21 13.88 4.37
N VAL A 160 -10.16 13.21 4.87
CA VAL A 160 -10.09 11.75 4.90
C VAL A 160 -11.11 11.17 5.86
N LYS A 161 -12.13 10.51 5.34
CA LYS A 161 -13.15 9.81 6.15
C LYS A 161 -12.55 8.61 6.87
N PRO A 162 -13.03 8.28 8.07
CA PRO A 162 -12.55 7.09 8.80
C PRO A 162 -12.63 5.78 8.00
N GLU A 163 -13.65 5.61 7.17
CA GLU A 163 -13.86 4.43 6.33
C GLU A 163 -12.86 4.31 5.16
N TRP A 164 -12.16 5.37 4.81
CA TRP A 164 -11.11 5.35 3.79
C TRP A 164 -9.74 4.95 4.34
N ILE A 165 -9.62 4.89 5.68
CA ILE A 165 -8.36 4.59 6.36
C ILE A 165 -8.15 3.08 6.40
N ILE A 166 -7.07 2.62 5.79
CA ILE A 166 -6.63 1.22 5.76
C ILE A 166 -6.05 0.84 7.13
N GLY A 167 -5.28 1.75 7.72
CA GLY A 167 -4.66 1.50 9.01
C GLY A 167 -3.81 2.67 9.51
N LYS A 168 -3.33 2.52 10.74
CA LYS A 168 -2.40 3.41 11.41
C LYS A 168 -1.01 2.81 11.35
N ALA A 169 -0.01 3.57 10.90
CA ALA A 169 1.38 3.16 10.91
C ALA A 169 1.89 3.07 12.36
N THR A 170 2.57 1.97 12.70
CA THR A 170 3.06 1.72 14.05
C THR A 170 4.56 1.51 14.11
N PHE A 171 5.13 0.94 13.08
CA PHE A 171 6.55 0.63 13.01
C PHE A 171 7.02 0.60 11.55
N ALA A 172 8.24 1.08 11.29
CA ALA A 172 8.87 1.00 9.98
C ALA A 172 10.17 0.19 10.10
N VAL A 173 10.37 -0.73 9.15
CA VAL A 173 11.63 -1.45 8.99
C VAL A 173 12.37 -0.84 7.80
N PRO A 174 13.53 -0.21 8.04
CA PRO A 174 14.27 0.46 6.99
C PRO A 174 14.65 -0.50 5.86
N GLU A 175 14.53 -0.02 4.62
CA GLU A 175 14.99 -0.68 3.38
C GLU A 175 14.36 -2.04 3.04
N LEU A 176 13.62 -2.69 3.94
CA LEU A 176 12.97 -3.98 3.64
C LEU A 176 11.85 -3.87 2.60
N GLY A 177 11.27 -2.71 2.42
CA GLY A 177 10.29 -2.45 1.37
C GLY A 177 10.90 -2.51 -0.04
N GLN A 178 12.21 -2.28 -0.18
CA GLN A 178 12.91 -2.35 -1.47
C GLN A 178 12.78 -3.74 -2.11
N LEU A 179 12.75 -4.81 -1.32
CA LEU A 179 12.55 -6.17 -1.83
C LEU A 179 11.19 -6.28 -2.54
N ARG A 180 10.13 -5.67 -1.99
CA ARG A 180 8.82 -5.63 -2.62
C ARG A 180 8.81 -4.72 -3.85
N LEU A 181 9.47 -3.57 -3.78
CA LEU A 181 9.56 -2.63 -4.90
C LEU A 181 10.36 -3.21 -6.08
N ALA A 182 11.33 -4.11 -5.80
CA ALA A 182 12.07 -4.84 -6.82
C ALA A 182 11.27 -6.00 -7.46
N LEU A 183 10.24 -6.53 -6.78
CA LEU A 183 9.41 -7.63 -7.30
C LEU A 183 8.71 -7.30 -8.64
N PRO A 184 8.22 -6.08 -8.92
CA PRO A 184 7.66 -5.72 -10.22
C PRO A 184 8.65 -5.86 -11.39
N LEU A 185 9.97 -5.80 -11.11
CA LEU A 185 11.01 -6.04 -12.12
C LEU A 185 11.11 -7.53 -12.49
N ILE A 186 10.69 -8.43 -11.60
CA ILE A 186 10.72 -9.89 -11.79
C ILE A 186 9.36 -10.40 -12.30
N VAL A 187 8.26 -9.82 -11.76
CA VAL A 187 6.89 -10.14 -12.15
C VAL A 187 6.16 -8.82 -12.40
N PRO A 188 6.12 -8.34 -13.65
CA PRO A 188 5.40 -7.10 -13.94
C PRO A 188 3.94 -7.25 -13.52
N PRO A 189 3.34 -6.22 -12.89
CA PRO A 189 1.92 -6.23 -12.56
C PRO A 189 1.09 -6.37 -13.84
N PRO A 190 -0.11 -6.96 -13.78
CA PRO A 190 -1.01 -6.96 -14.92
C PRO A 190 -1.26 -5.50 -15.34
N LEU A 191 -1.10 -5.20 -16.63
CA LEU A 191 -1.33 -3.86 -17.17
C LEU A 191 -2.73 -3.39 -16.80
N THR A 192 -2.80 -2.27 -16.10
CA THR A 192 -4.07 -1.61 -15.80
C THR A 192 -4.47 -0.69 -16.95
N VAL A 193 -5.74 -0.36 -17.04
CA VAL A 193 -6.23 0.58 -18.06
C VAL A 193 -5.51 1.93 -17.95
N SER A 194 -5.11 2.33 -16.74
CA SER A 194 -4.31 3.54 -16.50
C SER A 194 -2.90 3.47 -17.09
N ASP A 195 -2.28 2.28 -17.12
CA ASP A 195 -0.96 2.10 -17.72
C ASP A 195 -1.02 2.20 -19.23
N ILE A 196 -2.11 1.69 -19.83
CA ILE A 196 -2.38 1.80 -21.27
C ILE A 196 -2.62 3.26 -21.67
N CYS A 197 -3.34 4.02 -20.84
CA CYS A 197 -3.59 5.45 -21.10
C CYS A 197 -2.37 6.36 -20.85
N ARG A 198 -1.37 5.92 -20.10
CA ARG A 198 -0.14 6.69 -19.86
C ARG A 198 0.83 6.65 -21.05
N ASP A 199 0.76 5.63 -21.88
CA ASP A 199 1.56 5.59 -23.10
C ASP A 199 0.96 6.50 -24.17
N GLN A 200 1.55 7.70 -24.30
CA GLN A 200 1.13 8.71 -25.27
C GLN A 200 1.15 8.18 -26.72
N GLN A 201 1.96 7.18 -27.03
CA GLN A 201 1.98 6.55 -28.34
C GLN A 201 0.71 5.72 -28.58
N ILE A 202 0.23 4.98 -27.59
CA ILE A 202 -1.01 4.20 -27.70
C ILE A 202 -2.21 5.15 -27.83
N VAL A 203 -2.26 6.21 -27.02
CA VAL A 203 -3.34 7.22 -27.09
C VAL A 203 -3.34 7.93 -28.43
N SER A 204 -2.17 8.30 -28.97
CA SER A 204 -2.07 8.93 -30.29
C SER A 204 -2.50 7.99 -31.42
N TRP A 205 -2.19 6.69 -31.30
CA TRP A 205 -2.60 5.68 -32.26
C TRP A 205 -4.12 5.45 -32.23
N ILE A 206 -4.74 5.32 -31.05
CA ILE A 206 -6.20 5.15 -30.90
C ILE A 206 -6.95 6.31 -31.59
N ASN A 207 -6.41 7.51 -31.54
CA ASN A 207 -7.01 8.70 -32.15
C ASN A 207 -6.62 8.88 -33.63
N SER A 208 -5.78 8.01 -34.19
CA SER A 208 -5.33 8.10 -35.59
C SER A 208 -6.36 7.52 -36.58
N PRO A 209 -6.34 7.96 -37.84
CA PRO A 209 -7.15 7.34 -38.91
C PRO A 209 -6.83 5.86 -39.13
N SER A 210 -5.60 5.44 -38.83
CA SER A 210 -5.13 4.04 -38.99
C SER A 210 -5.80 3.07 -38.00
N ALA A 211 -6.13 3.52 -36.78
CA ALA A 211 -6.84 2.73 -35.79
C ALA A 211 -8.26 2.37 -36.27
N ARG A 212 -8.91 3.30 -37.00
CA ARG A 212 -10.26 3.08 -37.58
C ARG A 212 -10.26 2.05 -38.70
N LEU A 213 -9.11 1.77 -39.30
CA LEU A 213 -8.94 0.78 -40.36
C LEU A 213 -8.43 -0.57 -39.81
N GLY A 214 -8.26 -0.73 -38.51
CA GLY A 214 -7.80 -1.98 -37.89
C GLY A 214 -6.31 -2.30 -38.12
N LEU A 215 -5.51 -1.35 -38.56
CA LEU A 215 -4.09 -1.51 -38.87
C LEU A 215 -3.27 -1.30 -37.56
N LEU A 216 -2.49 -2.33 -37.17
CA LEU A 216 -1.56 -2.21 -36.03
C LEU A 216 -0.32 -1.39 -36.43
N PRO A 217 0.23 -0.59 -35.50
CA PRO A 217 1.47 0.16 -35.76
C PRO A 217 2.65 -0.78 -35.96
N ALA A 218 3.46 -0.51 -36.99
CA ALA A 218 4.53 -1.39 -37.47
C ALA A 218 5.73 -1.54 -36.50
N ASP A 219 5.86 -0.68 -35.48
CA ASP A 219 7.08 -0.57 -34.64
C ASP A 219 6.82 -0.67 -33.13
N THR A 220 5.67 -1.13 -32.69
CA THR A 220 5.48 -1.43 -31.26
C THR A 220 5.88 -2.87 -31.01
N GLY A 221 6.94 -3.09 -30.21
CA GLY A 221 7.37 -4.41 -29.75
C GLY A 221 6.33 -5.12 -28.88
N PHE A 222 5.13 -5.28 -29.41
CA PHE A 222 4.08 -6.08 -28.82
C PHE A 222 4.46 -7.54 -28.97
N ALA A 223 4.91 -8.14 -27.86
CA ALA A 223 5.09 -9.58 -27.77
C ALA A 223 3.78 -10.27 -28.20
N ALA A 224 3.84 -11.13 -29.19
CA ALA A 224 2.75 -11.92 -29.71
C ALA A 224 2.08 -12.73 -28.58
N GLY A 225 0.93 -12.28 -28.11
CA GLY A 225 0.19 -12.98 -27.02
C GLY A 225 -1.12 -12.34 -26.60
N ALA A 226 -1.38 -11.08 -26.89
CA ALA A 226 -2.63 -10.43 -26.50
C ALA A 226 -3.63 -10.43 -27.66
N GLN A 227 -4.49 -11.45 -27.75
CA GLN A 227 -5.69 -11.37 -28.59
C GLN A 227 -6.70 -10.43 -27.90
N LEU A 228 -6.78 -9.19 -28.38
CA LEU A 228 -7.87 -8.28 -28.04
C LEU A 228 -9.13 -8.76 -28.79
N SER A 229 -10.02 -9.45 -28.06
CA SER A 229 -11.37 -9.73 -28.55
C SER A 229 -12.22 -8.43 -28.45
N LEU A 230 -12.21 -7.63 -29.51
CA LEU A 230 -13.18 -6.55 -29.68
C LEU A 230 -14.51 -7.17 -30.12
N ARG A 231 -15.52 -7.22 -29.23
CA ARG A 231 -16.92 -7.44 -29.63
C ARG A 231 -17.48 -6.08 -30.04
N PRO A 232 -18.13 -5.99 -31.21
CA PRO A 232 -18.84 -4.78 -31.59
C PRO A 232 -20.13 -4.63 -30.76
N PHE A 233 -20.44 -3.37 -30.41
CA PHE A 233 -21.74 -2.97 -29.87
C PHE A 233 -22.79 -2.93 -30.98
#